data_cdf5b525c82f02a440fdeebaf3715597
#
_entry.id   cdf5b525c82f02a440fdeebaf3715597
#
_cell.length_a   1.000
_cell.length_b   1.000
_cell.length_c   1.000
_cell.angle_alpha   90.00
_cell.angle_beta   90.00
_cell.angle_gamma   90.00
#
_symmetry.space_group_name_H-M   'P 1'
#
loop_
_entity.id
_entity.type
_entity.pdbx_description
1 polymer ?
#
loop_
_entity_poly.entity_id
_entity_poly.type
_entity_poly.pdbx_seq_one_letter_code
_entity_poly.pdbx_strand_id
1 'polypeptide(L)'
;MKNTALVINTVFKNCDLWELFFGQLDKHFSKDIKRYVFVDQDDEKIPSDCEVVLYDKTKKYQEQFSSCIGSVSEEYCIYISEDYILYDDVRMDLIENYKNILDKNKNISFIRFIRGGVVDMGLPVYRYYENLYELSNRLPYFYTNQAALW
;
A
#
# COMPACT_ATOMS: atom_id res chain seq x y z
N MET A 1 -12.02 10.69 -1.74
CA MET A 1 -12.38 9.30 -1.35
C MET A 1 -12.57 9.27 0.16
N LYS A 2 -13.81 9.26 0.61
CA LYS A 2 -14.09 9.15 2.04
C LYS A 2 -13.64 7.76 2.53
N ASN A 3 -13.06 7.74 3.73
CA ASN A 3 -12.70 6.51 4.42
C ASN A 3 -11.56 5.67 3.80
N THR A 4 -10.63 6.33 3.11
CA THR A 4 -9.45 5.68 2.53
C THR A 4 -8.22 6.49 2.89
N ALA A 5 -7.18 5.81 3.37
CA ALA A 5 -5.86 6.37 3.63
C ALA A 5 -4.82 5.88 2.61
N LEU A 6 -3.76 6.64 2.45
CA LEU A 6 -2.51 6.19 1.85
C LEU A 6 -1.54 5.84 2.98
N VAL A 7 -1.06 4.61 3.00
CA VAL A 7 -0.06 4.13 3.94
C VAL A 7 1.26 3.93 3.19
N ILE A 8 2.27 4.67 3.60
CA ILE A 8 3.62 4.63 3.03
C ILE A 8 4.51 3.93 4.06
N ASN A 9 5.07 2.79 3.71
CA ASN A 9 6.00 2.08 4.59
C ASN A 9 7.43 2.31 4.11
N THR A 10 8.26 2.84 4.98
CA THR A 10 9.65 3.18 4.68
C THR A 10 10.56 2.94 5.88
N VAL A 11 11.85 3.08 5.67
CA VAL A 11 12.89 3.01 6.70
C VAL A 11 13.81 4.21 6.56
N PHE A 12 14.25 4.79 7.66
CA PHE A 12 15.13 5.98 7.67
C PHE A 12 16.41 5.80 6.82
N LYS A 13 16.91 4.58 6.73
CA LYS A 13 18.09 4.25 5.90
C LYS A 13 17.89 4.65 4.43
N ASN A 14 16.65 4.71 3.94
CA ASN A 14 16.31 5.03 2.55
C ASN A 14 15.86 6.51 2.39
N CYS A 15 16.18 7.38 3.35
CA CYS A 15 15.78 8.80 3.35
C CYS A 15 16.35 9.62 2.17
N ASP A 16 17.34 9.12 1.46
CA ASP A 16 17.87 9.68 0.22
C ASP A 16 16.89 9.56 -0.96
N LEU A 17 15.97 8.59 -0.92
CA LEU A 17 14.92 8.41 -1.92
C LEU A 17 13.69 9.29 -1.66
N TRP A 18 13.51 9.80 -0.44
CA TRP A 18 12.26 10.44 -0.03
C TRP A 18 11.93 11.70 -0.81
N GLU A 19 12.93 12.53 -1.14
CA GLU A 19 12.68 13.74 -1.93
C GLU A 19 12.07 13.39 -3.31
N LEU A 20 12.63 12.40 -3.99
CA LEU A 20 12.10 11.91 -5.26
C LEU A 20 10.72 11.27 -5.07
N PHE A 21 10.58 10.38 -4.09
CA PHE A 21 9.35 9.65 -3.83
C PHE A 21 8.18 10.60 -3.51
N PHE A 22 8.35 11.48 -2.51
CA PHE A 22 7.29 12.41 -2.11
C PHE A 22 7.00 13.45 -3.20
N GLY A 23 8.03 13.90 -3.94
CA GLY A 23 7.84 14.79 -5.08
C GLY A 23 7.00 14.19 -6.19
N GLN A 24 7.20 12.91 -6.53
CA GLN A 24 6.39 12.20 -7.50
C GLN A 24 4.99 11.85 -6.94
N LEU A 25 4.92 11.51 -5.67
CA LEU A 25 3.65 11.28 -5.00
C LEU A 25 2.75 12.53 -5.04
N ASP A 26 3.30 13.69 -4.74
CA ASP A 26 2.59 14.97 -4.75
C ASP A 26 2.10 15.38 -6.14
N LYS A 27 2.82 14.96 -7.16
CA LYS A 27 2.48 15.23 -8.55
C LYS A 27 1.37 14.32 -9.08
N HIS A 28 1.36 13.05 -8.69
CA HIS A 28 0.59 12.00 -9.34
C HIS A 28 -0.49 11.36 -8.44
N PHE A 29 -0.54 11.71 -7.16
CA PHE A 29 -1.50 11.17 -6.22
C PHE A 29 -2.38 12.27 -5.62
N SER A 30 -3.67 11.98 -5.40
CA SER A 30 -4.61 12.94 -4.81
C SER A 30 -4.16 13.38 -3.41
N LYS A 31 -4.15 14.71 -3.17
CA LYS A 31 -3.86 15.31 -1.86
C LYS A 31 -5.04 15.24 -0.88
N ASP A 32 -6.24 14.89 -1.35
CA ASP A 32 -7.44 14.79 -0.50
C ASP A 32 -7.49 13.50 0.34
N ILE A 33 -6.48 12.63 0.18
CA ILE A 33 -6.37 11.36 0.90
C ILE A 33 -5.38 11.54 2.04
N LYS A 34 -5.81 11.19 3.24
CA LYS A 34 -4.96 11.22 4.42
C LYS A 34 -3.77 10.27 4.23
N ARG A 35 -2.58 10.75 4.58
CA ARG A 35 -1.31 10.05 4.39
C ARG A 35 -0.71 9.67 5.74
N TYR A 36 -0.34 8.40 5.88
CA TYR A 36 0.41 7.86 7.01
C TYR A 36 1.78 7.41 6.53
N VAL A 37 2.82 7.73 7.27
CA VAL A 37 4.19 7.25 7.00
C VAL A 37 4.63 6.37 8.15
N PHE A 38 4.76 5.08 7.91
CA PHE A 38 5.31 4.11 8.83
C PHE A 38 6.82 4.08 8.67
N VAL A 39 7.55 4.45 9.72
CA VAL A 39 9.01 4.62 9.67
C VAL A 39 9.64 4.30 11.03
N ASP A 40 10.90 3.90 11.04
CA ASP A 40 11.66 3.60 12.26
C ASP A 40 12.26 4.84 12.96
N GLN A 41 12.33 5.97 12.25
CA GLN A 41 12.84 7.23 12.75
C GLN A 41 12.21 8.39 11.97
N ASP A 42 11.70 9.39 12.69
CA ASP A 42 11.15 10.62 12.11
C ASP A 42 12.25 11.53 11.54
N ASP A 43 11.93 12.28 10.51
CA ASP A 43 12.85 13.21 9.85
C ASP A 43 12.08 14.35 9.17
N GLU A 44 12.69 15.55 9.09
CA GLU A 44 12.11 16.75 8.45
C GLU A 44 11.84 16.62 6.95
N LYS A 45 12.39 15.62 6.29
CA LYS A 45 12.13 15.31 4.88
C LYS A 45 10.77 14.66 4.64
N ILE A 46 10.12 14.16 5.69
CA ILE A 46 8.75 13.67 5.59
C ILE A 46 7.82 14.89 5.52
N PRO A 47 6.96 15.00 4.49
CA PRO A 47 6.05 16.13 4.37
C PRO A 47 5.16 16.31 5.60
N SER A 48 4.98 17.56 6.04
CA SER A 48 4.22 17.91 7.25
C SER A 48 2.72 17.60 7.18
N ASP A 49 2.19 17.31 6.00
CA ASP A 49 0.82 16.84 5.79
C ASP A 49 0.66 15.32 5.95
N CYS A 50 1.77 14.60 6.21
CA CYS A 50 1.76 13.19 6.53
C CYS A 50 1.69 12.96 8.06
N GLU A 51 0.92 11.97 8.49
CA GLU A 51 0.94 11.50 9.88
C GLU A 51 2.03 10.44 10.03
N VAL A 52 3.07 10.76 10.83
CA VAL A 52 4.18 9.85 11.08
C VAL A 52 3.80 8.85 12.16
N VAL A 53 3.97 7.56 11.88
CA VAL A 53 3.75 6.46 12.82
C VAL A 53 5.06 5.69 12.98
N LEU A 54 5.66 5.80 14.17
CA LEU A 54 6.94 5.17 14.45
C LEU A 54 6.78 3.69 14.80
N TYR A 55 7.66 2.86 14.26
CA TYR A 55 7.78 1.46 14.63
C TYR A 55 9.15 1.13 15.22
N ASP A 56 9.18 0.09 16.04
CA ASP A 56 10.39 -0.44 16.66
C ASP A 56 11.07 -1.44 15.69
N LYS A 57 12.17 -1.04 15.06
CA LYS A 57 12.93 -1.87 14.12
C LYS A 57 13.57 -3.12 14.73
N THR A 58 13.59 -3.24 16.06
CA THR A 58 14.08 -4.46 16.73
C THR A 58 13.07 -5.60 16.71
N LYS A 59 11.80 -5.29 16.45
CA LYS A 59 10.71 -6.26 16.36
C LYS A 59 10.64 -6.92 14.99
N LYS A 60 9.93 -8.05 14.93
CA LYS A 60 9.65 -8.70 13.64
C LYS A 60 8.74 -7.81 12.79
N TYR A 61 8.89 -7.88 11.48
CA TYR A 61 8.09 -7.09 10.53
C TYR A 61 6.58 -7.17 10.77
N GLN A 62 6.04 -8.36 11.06
CA GLN A 62 4.62 -8.54 11.36
C GLN A 62 4.17 -7.74 12.58
N GLU A 63 5.01 -7.67 13.62
CA GLU A 63 4.72 -6.91 14.84
C GLU A 63 4.80 -5.41 14.57
N GLN A 64 5.79 -4.97 13.80
CA GLN A 64 5.93 -3.59 13.35
C GLN A 64 4.68 -3.15 12.57
N PHE A 65 4.33 -3.91 11.53
CA PHE A 65 3.18 -3.60 10.68
C PHE A 65 1.86 -3.60 11.46
N SER A 66 1.61 -4.63 12.28
CA SER A 66 0.38 -4.72 13.09
C SER A 66 0.25 -3.56 14.08
N SER A 67 1.37 -3.10 14.66
CA SER A 67 1.39 -1.95 15.55
C SER A 67 1.01 -0.66 14.81
N CYS A 68 1.60 -0.44 13.62
CA CYS A 68 1.36 0.78 12.84
C CYS A 68 -0.04 0.82 12.22
N ILE A 69 -0.52 -0.30 11.67
CA ILE A 69 -1.84 -0.33 11.01
C ILE A 69 -2.98 -0.06 12.00
N GLY A 70 -2.79 -0.36 13.27
CA GLY A 70 -3.73 -0.03 14.33
C GLY A 70 -3.92 1.49 14.56
N SER A 71 -3.01 2.32 14.05
CA SER A 71 -3.11 3.79 14.12
C SER A 71 -3.89 4.39 12.94
N VAL A 72 -4.17 3.63 11.89
CA VAL A 72 -4.95 4.08 10.74
C VAL A 72 -6.42 4.03 11.09
N SER A 73 -7.09 5.18 11.00
CA SER A 73 -8.51 5.31 11.36
C SER A 73 -9.47 5.03 10.20
N GLU A 74 -8.97 5.03 8.98
CA GLU A 74 -9.72 4.80 7.75
C GLU A 74 -10.02 3.31 7.56
N GLU A 75 -11.14 3.00 6.92
CA GLU A 75 -11.60 1.63 6.68
C GLU A 75 -10.77 0.91 5.61
N TYR A 76 -10.27 1.67 4.64
CA TYR A 76 -9.43 1.19 3.56
C TYR A 76 -8.07 1.85 3.59
N CYS A 77 -7.02 1.11 3.27
CA CYS A 77 -5.72 1.70 3.05
C CYS A 77 -5.12 1.27 1.71
N ILE A 78 -4.58 2.24 0.98
CA ILE A 78 -3.69 2.00 -0.14
C ILE A 78 -2.29 1.89 0.44
N TYR A 79 -1.69 0.73 0.34
CA TYR A 79 -0.36 0.47 0.87
C TYR A 79 0.69 0.53 -0.24
N ILE A 80 1.75 1.31 -0.02
CA ILE A 80 2.93 1.41 -0.89
C ILE A 80 4.20 1.50 -0.05
N SER A 81 5.35 1.24 -0.67
CA SER A 81 6.66 1.56 -0.08
C SER A 81 7.40 2.59 -0.95
N GLU A 82 8.44 3.20 -0.42
CA GLU A 82 9.18 4.30 -1.03
C GLU A 82 9.92 3.93 -2.34
N ASP A 83 10.05 2.65 -2.63
CA ASP A 83 10.63 2.15 -3.88
C ASP A 83 9.63 2.11 -5.05
N TYR A 84 8.34 2.37 -4.78
CA TYR A 84 7.30 2.53 -5.81
C TYR A 84 7.19 3.99 -6.26
N ILE A 85 8.11 4.43 -7.10
CA ILE A 85 8.10 5.80 -7.64
C ILE A 85 7.00 5.92 -8.70
N LEU A 86 6.06 6.84 -8.48
CA LEU A 86 5.00 7.13 -9.44
C LEU A 86 5.57 7.94 -10.61
N TYR A 87 5.21 7.60 -11.84
CA TYR A 87 5.59 8.31 -13.06
C TYR A 87 4.39 8.79 -13.88
N ASP A 88 3.17 8.42 -13.48
CA ASP A 88 1.91 8.81 -14.11
C ASP A 88 0.80 8.91 -13.05
N ASP A 89 -0.29 9.58 -13.40
CA ASP A 89 -1.41 9.84 -12.51
C ASP A 89 -2.10 8.55 -12.07
N VAL A 90 -2.32 8.44 -10.77
CA VAL A 90 -3.03 7.30 -10.19
C VAL A 90 -4.50 7.32 -10.59
N ARG A 91 -4.97 6.23 -11.14
CA ARG A 91 -6.37 6.04 -11.55
C ARG A 91 -7.28 5.84 -10.35
N MET A 92 -7.67 6.96 -9.73
CA MET A 92 -8.53 6.96 -8.53
C MET A 92 -9.91 6.36 -8.80
N ASP A 93 -10.40 6.42 -10.03
CA ASP A 93 -11.63 5.77 -10.49
C ASP A 93 -11.56 4.23 -10.38
N LEU A 94 -10.40 3.65 -10.71
CA LEU A 94 -10.16 2.21 -10.55
C LEU A 94 -10.05 1.81 -9.08
N ILE A 95 -9.43 2.64 -8.25
CA ILE A 95 -9.34 2.37 -6.80
C ILE A 95 -10.74 2.36 -6.17
N GLU A 96 -11.61 3.30 -6.54
CA GLU A 96 -12.99 3.32 -6.04
C GLU A 96 -13.78 2.07 -6.51
N ASN A 97 -13.56 1.64 -7.75
CA ASN A 97 -14.12 0.39 -8.24
C ASN A 97 -13.63 -0.83 -7.43
N TYR A 98 -12.35 -0.88 -7.08
CA TYR A 98 -11.78 -1.97 -6.28
C TYR A 98 -12.33 -1.99 -4.85
N LYS A 99 -12.55 -0.83 -4.24
CA LYS A 99 -13.26 -0.73 -2.95
C LYS A 99 -14.66 -1.34 -3.03
N ASN A 100 -15.42 -0.98 -4.06
CA ASN A 100 -16.76 -1.55 -4.29
C ASN A 100 -16.72 -3.07 -4.47
N ILE A 101 -15.64 -3.62 -5.03
CA ILE A 101 -15.44 -5.08 -5.13
C ILE A 101 -15.18 -5.69 -3.76
N LEU A 102 -14.33 -5.08 -2.94
CA LEU A 102 -14.05 -5.53 -1.56
C LEU A 102 -15.32 -5.49 -0.71
N ASP A 103 -16.12 -4.44 -0.83
CA ASP A 103 -17.39 -4.30 -0.11
C ASP A 103 -18.39 -5.42 -0.40
N LYS A 104 -18.51 -5.76 -1.69
CA LYS A 104 -19.44 -6.79 -2.15
C LYS A 104 -18.97 -8.22 -1.92
N ASN A 105 -17.67 -8.41 -1.71
CA ASN A 105 -17.05 -9.74 -1.67
C ASN A 105 -16.17 -9.90 -0.43
N LYS A 106 -16.79 -10.20 0.69
CA LYS A 106 -16.11 -10.35 2.00
C LYS A 106 -15.07 -11.49 2.06
N ASN A 107 -14.99 -12.31 1.02
CA ASN A 107 -13.94 -13.33 0.89
C ASN A 107 -12.64 -12.77 0.28
N ILE A 108 -12.65 -11.54 -0.26
CA ILE A 108 -11.47 -10.85 -0.77
C ILE A 108 -10.94 -9.96 0.35
N SER A 109 -9.72 -10.22 0.81
CA SER A 109 -9.11 -9.44 1.90
C SER A 109 -8.32 -8.24 1.37
N PHE A 110 -7.80 -8.30 0.14
CA PHE A 110 -7.03 -7.22 -0.48
C PHE A 110 -6.92 -7.38 -1.99
N ILE A 111 -6.59 -6.30 -2.68
CA ILE A 111 -6.33 -6.28 -4.14
C ILE A 111 -4.94 -5.72 -4.37
N ARG A 112 -4.05 -6.52 -4.96
CA ARG A 112 -2.71 -6.08 -5.37
C ARG A 112 -2.78 -5.32 -6.68
N PHE A 113 -2.05 -4.21 -6.75
CA PHE A 113 -1.98 -3.38 -7.97
C PHE A 113 -0.93 -3.88 -8.97
N ILE A 114 0.02 -4.69 -8.51
CA ILE A 114 1.13 -5.17 -9.33
C ILE A 114 0.90 -6.63 -9.68
N ARG A 115 0.94 -6.91 -10.99
CA ARG A 115 1.02 -8.27 -11.52
C ARG A 115 2.49 -8.70 -11.51
N GLY A 116 2.76 -9.92 -11.07
CA GLY A 116 4.11 -10.48 -11.07
C GLY A 116 4.47 -11.23 -9.78
N GLY A 117 5.72 -11.65 -9.69
CA GLY A 117 6.23 -12.47 -8.60
C GLY A 117 5.84 -13.93 -8.73
N VAL A 118 5.48 -14.58 -7.64
CA VAL A 118 5.18 -16.02 -7.61
C VAL A 118 4.00 -16.43 -8.50
N VAL A 119 3.11 -15.49 -8.84
CA VAL A 119 1.97 -15.73 -9.74
C VAL A 119 2.43 -16.08 -11.15
N ASP A 120 3.56 -15.54 -11.60
CA ASP A 120 4.11 -15.81 -12.93
C ASP A 120 4.87 -17.15 -13.04
N MET A 121 4.98 -17.91 -11.94
CA MET A 121 5.63 -19.23 -11.91
C MET A 121 4.76 -20.37 -12.49
N GLY A 122 3.84 -20.05 -13.41
CA GLY A 122 3.02 -21.05 -14.11
C GLY A 122 1.87 -21.64 -13.29
N LEU A 123 1.53 -21.01 -12.18
CA LEU A 123 0.37 -21.41 -11.39
C LEU A 123 -0.92 -20.95 -12.07
N PRO A 124 -1.99 -21.76 -12.05
CA PRO A 124 -3.24 -21.39 -12.66
C PRO A 124 -3.81 -20.16 -11.94
N VAL A 125 -4.02 -19.09 -12.70
CA VAL A 125 -4.63 -17.84 -12.26
C VAL A 125 -6.02 -17.79 -12.84
N TYR A 126 -7.02 -17.76 -12.00
CA TYR A 126 -8.41 -17.67 -12.43
C TYR A 126 -8.83 -16.21 -12.52
N ARG A 127 -9.47 -15.84 -13.63
CA ARG A 127 -10.07 -14.51 -13.78
C ARG A 127 -11.25 -14.39 -12.83
N TYR A 128 -11.20 -13.41 -11.94
CA TYR A 128 -12.25 -13.16 -10.96
C TYR A 128 -13.22 -12.05 -11.41
N TYR A 129 -12.66 -10.96 -11.92
CA TYR A 129 -13.35 -9.82 -12.54
C TYR A 129 -12.62 -9.42 -13.82
N GLU A 130 -13.15 -8.47 -14.59
CA GLU A 130 -12.59 -8.06 -15.89
C GLU A 130 -11.06 -7.93 -15.92
N ASN A 131 -10.47 -7.31 -14.90
CA ASN A 131 -9.03 -7.05 -14.80
C ASN A 131 -8.40 -7.60 -13.52
N LEU A 132 -9.11 -8.47 -12.78
CA LEU A 132 -8.61 -9.06 -11.54
C LEU A 132 -8.48 -10.56 -11.67
N TYR A 133 -7.43 -11.08 -11.05
CA TYR A 133 -7.13 -12.50 -11.00
C TYR A 133 -7.02 -12.96 -9.57
N GLU A 134 -7.59 -14.11 -9.27
CA GLU A 134 -7.50 -14.71 -7.94
C GLU A 134 -6.08 -15.23 -7.68
N LEU A 135 -5.51 -14.84 -6.53
CA LEU A 135 -4.26 -15.40 -6.04
C LEU A 135 -4.57 -16.69 -5.27
N SER A 136 -3.89 -17.78 -5.62
CA SER A 136 -4.03 -19.03 -4.90
C SER A 136 -3.52 -18.90 -3.46
N ASN A 137 -4.37 -19.23 -2.48
CA ASN A 137 -3.99 -19.29 -1.07
C ASN A 137 -3.02 -20.44 -0.73
N ARG A 138 -2.71 -21.31 -1.70
CA ARG A 138 -1.71 -22.38 -1.59
C ARG A 138 -0.28 -21.89 -1.81
N LEU A 139 -0.10 -20.63 -2.20
CA LEU A 139 1.22 -20.05 -2.39
C LEU A 139 1.89 -19.78 -1.04
N PRO A 140 3.15 -20.18 -0.85
CA PRO A 140 3.88 -19.97 0.41
C PRO A 140 4.12 -18.49 0.73
N TYR A 141 3.98 -17.59 -0.24
CA TYR A 141 4.16 -16.14 -0.13
C TYR A 141 2.87 -15.40 -0.49
N PHE A 142 1.79 -15.78 0.18
CA PHE A 142 0.46 -15.19 -0.04
C PHE A 142 0.44 -13.68 0.25
N TYR A 143 1.14 -13.25 1.30
CA TYR A 143 1.33 -11.84 1.65
C TYR A 143 2.67 -11.35 1.16
N THR A 144 2.66 -10.30 0.36
CA THR A 144 3.87 -9.59 -0.10
C THR A 144 3.73 -8.11 0.20
N ASN A 145 4.87 -7.42 0.43
CA ASN A 145 4.93 -5.98 0.66
C ASN A 145 4.73 -5.17 -0.63
N GLN A 146 3.84 -5.60 -1.49
CA GLN A 146 3.58 -4.95 -2.77
C GLN A 146 2.43 -3.95 -2.63
N ALA A 147 2.42 -2.95 -3.52
CA ALA A 147 1.35 -1.97 -3.57
C ALA A 147 -0.02 -2.65 -3.67
N ALA A 148 -0.91 -2.34 -2.74
CA ALA A 148 -2.21 -2.99 -2.60
C ALA A 148 -3.25 -2.07 -1.98
N LEU A 149 -4.51 -2.40 -2.21
CA LEU A 149 -5.67 -1.88 -1.48
C LEU A 149 -6.13 -2.96 -0.48
N TRP A 150 -6.28 -2.58 0.78
CA TRP A 150 -6.73 -3.40 1.91
C TRP A 150 -8.04 -2.87 2.46
#